data_2406376d5162986b52e9839fbf6e89ff
#
_entry.id   2406376d5162986b52e9839fbf6e89ff
#
_cell.length_a   1.000
_cell.length_b   1.000
_cell.length_c   1.000
_cell.angle_alpha   90.00
_cell.angle_beta   90.00
_cell.angle_gamma   90.00
#
_symmetry.space_group_name_H-M   'P 1'
#
loop_
_entity.id
_entity.type
_entity.pdbx_description
1 polymer ?
#
loop_
_entity_poly.entity_id
_entity_poly.type
_entity_poly.pdbx_seq_one_letter_code
_entity_poly.pdbx_strand_id
1 'polypeptide(L)'
;MISHVSVVSHRFLLGCAAVTACAIVLTVLLIVRLALRRREPRAGDRCADDLGDSRRPAARGRRIVLAALPAVLVCEVLVTGLVATRINMTLQLAETIGQISGIIDPQPVASSVLGPLSTGGPAGPSTTASPVPAEQYRADLEDEGSGLHRTVFHGPASGVTDEVRIWTPRDYRPDDGVAYNVLVLLHGLPGTSESVLSALDIGPQVQDAIDKGGIPPTIVVAPSLNVDEHQSADPDCADIVGRAKVGTWVQEDVPRMVHTLFPGTRTDRGGWALAGVSSGGYCAAWTTIMRSDVFGNAGDMSGYNVPIIGGLSDPALSADNTLTTLLTRRAHSPIGLWVMSAVDDSTVTDATRELIGAGGPGDRVDVTLAPEGGHSGTLWKEQIPAFLAWWGRRPGVVPGTDAPETAPPAPTAAAAQPAESRPPLPTRLAASFTGIRGKGVMTLMGLASILLTIACPIVPCRLRGVLAGAGGTGRRRALVLAAAGAVLLLAACALTTLTIGLVVNRIGGFYPTWSVAWENIGPAL
;
A
#
# COMPACT_ATOMS: atom_id res chain seq x y z
N MET A 1 11.27 21.18 -3.44
CA MET A 1 11.47 20.93 -4.90
C MET A 1 11.67 19.45 -5.23
N ILE A 2 12.41 18.66 -4.43
CA ILE A 2 12.59 17.20 -4.68
C ILE A 2 11.32 16.40 -4.30
N SER A 3 10.57 16.86 -3.30
CA SER A 3 9.34 16.21 -2.82
C SER A 3 8.25 16.06 -3.91
N HIS A 4 8.18 16.97 -4.86
CA HIS A 4 7.21 16.94 -5.97
C HIS A 4 7.64 16.13 -7.19
N VAL A 5 8.78 15.43 -7.12
CA VAL A 5 9.22 14.58 -8.24
C VAL A 5 8.31 13.35 -8.31
N SER A 6 7.63 13.20 -9.45
CA SER A 6 6.79 12.02 -9.71
C SER A 6 7.64 10.77 -9.88
N VAL A 7 7.39 9.78 -9.03
CA VAL A 7 8.07 8.47 -9.04
C VAL A 7 7.32 7.42 -9.88
N VAL A 8 6.13 7.76 -10.39
CA VAL A 8 5.34 6.90 -11.27
C VAL A 8 5.53 7.21 -12.75
N SER A 9 6.38 8.19 -13.09
CA SER A 9 6.62 8.55 -14.48
C SER A 9 7.61 7.61 -15.17
N HIS A 10 7.36 7.27 -16.44
CA HIS A 10 8.31 6.50 -17.26
C HIS A 10 9.68 7.17 -17.38
N ARG A 11 9.74 8.50 -17.37
CA ARG A 11 11.01 9.26 -17.42
C ARG A 11 11.85 9.03 -16.16
N PHE A 12 11.21 8.98 -14.99
CA PHE A 12 11.87 8.66 -13.73
C PHE A 12 12.43 7.24 -13.73
N LEU A 13 11.61 6.25 -14.13
CA LEU A 13 12.04 4.86 -14.24
C LEU A 13 13.23 4.69 -15.19
N LEU A 14 13.18 5.30 -16.38
CA LEU A 14 14.28 5.25 -17.36
C LEU A 14 15.55 5.90 -16.79
N GLY A 15 15.43 7.00 -16.07
CA GLY A 15 16.54 7.63 -15.36
C GLY A 15 17.18 6.70 -14.33
N CYS A 16 16.38 6.09 -13.47
CA CYS A 16 16.84 5.09 -12.49
C CYS A 16 17.52 3.90 -13.18
N ALA A 17 16.92 3.37 -14.25
CA ALA A 17 17.49 2.25 -15.01
C ALA A 17 18.85 2.61 -15.63
N ALA A 18 18.99 3.80 -16.23
CA ALA A 18 20.24 4.26 -16.81
C ALA A 18 21.35 4.41 -15.76
N VAL A 19 21.05 5.03 -14.62
CA VAL A 19 22.00 5.17 -13.50
C VAL A 19 22.42 3.79 -12.97
N THR A 20 21.47 2.88 -12.78
CA THR A 20 21.73 1.51 -12.32
C THR A 20 22.61 0.75 -13.31
N ALA A 21 22.30 0.79 -14.60
CA ALA A 21 23.09 0.15 -15.64
C ALA A 21 24.55 0.69 -15.67
N CYS A 22 24.72 2.01 -15.60
CA CYS A 22 26.04 2.64 -15.51
C CYS A 22 26.82 2.18 -14.27
N ALA A 23 26.17 2.13 -13.11
CA ALA A 23 26.81 1.66 -11.88
C ALA A 23 27.26 0.19 -11.98
N ILE A 24 26.44 -0.68 -12.54
CA ILE A 24 26.78 -2.09 -12.78
C ILE A 24 27.99 -2.21 -13.70
N VAL A 25 27.98 -1.51 -14.83
CA VAL A 25 29.10 -1.52 -15.79
C VAL A 25 30.39 -1.05 -15.13
N LEU A 26 30.35 0.09 -14.44
CA LEU A 26 31.51 0.65 -13.77
C LEU A 26 32.05 -0.28 -12.65
N THR A 27 31.15 -0.93 -11.91
CA THR A 27 31.53 -1.89 -10.87
C THR A 27 32.18 -3.14 -11.46
N VAL A 28 31.64 -3.68 -12.55
CA VAL A 28 32.26 -4.82 -13.27
C VAL A 28 33.65 -4.43 -13.81
N LEU A 29 33.77 -3.25 -14.43
CA LEU A 29 35.05 -2.74 -14.91
C LEU A 29 36.07 -2.56 -13.75
N LEU A 30 35.63 -2.04 -12.60
CA LEU A 30 36.47 -1.94 -11.41
C LEU A 30 36.96 -3.31 -10.94
N ILE A 31 36.05 -4.30 -10.83
CA ILE A 31 36.39 -5.67 -10.43
C ILE A 31 37.41 -6.28 -11.39
N VAL A 32 37.18 -6.16 -12.70
CA VAL A 32 38.11 -6.64 -13.75
C VAL A 32 39.46 -5.94 -13.63
N ARG A 33 39.47 -4.63 -13.46
CA ARG A 33 40.73 -3.85 -13.30
C ARG A 33 41.49 -4.30 -12.06
N LEU A 34 40.80 -4.51 -10.94
CA LEU A 34 41.43 -5.00 -9.71
C LEU A 34 41.95 -6.45 -9.88
N ALA A 35 41.20 -7.28 -10.59
CA ALA A 35 41.62 -8.63 -10.92
C ALA A 35 42.84 -8.66 -11.85
N LEU A 36 42.95 -7.78 -12.84
CA LEU A 36 44.02 -7.75 -13.84
C LEU A 36 45.26 -6.96 -13.39
N ARG A 37 45.22 -6.12 -12.38
CA ARG A 37 46.39 -5.34 -11.89
C ARG A 37 47.57 -6.28 -11.57
N ARG A 38 48.64 -6.14 -12.35
CA ARG A 38 49.96 -6.72 -12.04
C ARG A 38 50.62 -5.86 -10.98
N ARG A 39 51.19 -6.46 -9.94
CA ARG A 39 52.20 -5.76 -9.15
C ARG A 39 53.50 -5.81 -9.93
N GLU A 40 54.08 -4.67 -10.28
CA GLU A 40 55.50 -4.63 -10.58
C GLU A 40 56.24 -5.02 -9.31
N PRO A 41 57.11 -6.04 -9.36
CA PRO A 41 57.92 -6.41 -8.18
C PRO A 41 58.78 -5.16 -7.85
N ARG A 42 58.63 -4.65 -6.66
CA ARG A 42 59.60 -3.66 -6.15
C ARG A 42 60.98 -4.32 -6.04
N ALA A 43 62.00 -3.57 -6.39
CA ALA A 43 63.38 -4.06 -6.45
C ALA A 43 63.88 -4.72 -5.10
N GLY A 44 63.19 -4.51 -3.98
CA GLY A 44 63.48 -5.12 -2.71
C GLY A 44 62.72 -6.45 -2.40
N ASP A 45 61.79 -6.88 -3.24
CA ASP A 45 60.96 -8.08 -2.96
C ASP A 45 61.70 -9.41 -3.30
N ARG A 46 62.83 -9.37 -4.01
CA ARG A 46 63.58 -10.57 -4.45
C ARG A 46 64.32 -11.31 -3.33
N CYS A 47 64.53 -10.66 -2.18
CA CYS A 47 65.23 -11.29 -1.04
C CYS A 47 64.27 -11.88 0.00
N ALA A 48 62.95 -11.71 -0.16
CA ALA A 48 61.96 -12.15 0.85
C ALA A 48 61.15 -13.40 0.45
N ASP A 49 61.39 -13.93 -0.75
CA ASP A 49 60.63 -15.10 -1.27
C ASP A 49 61.09 -16.46 -0.67
N ASP A 50 62.18 -16.49 0.05
CA ASP A 50 62.73 -17.72 0.67
C ASP A 50 62.16 -18.09 2.07
N LEU A 51 61.36 -17.18 2.65
CA LEU A 51 60.67 -17.47 3.92
C LEU A 51 59.19 -17.54 3.65
N GLY A 52 58.62 -18.74 3.52
CA GLY A 52 57.22 -19.07 3.19
C GLY A 52 56.19 -18.33 4.05
N ASP A 53 55.96 -17.05 3.78
CA ASP A 53 54.93 -16.25 4.45
C ASP A 53 53.56 -16.52 3.87
N SER A 54 52.86 -17.49 4.46
CA SER A 54 51.48 -17.87 4.14
C SER A 54 50.44 -16.75 4.35
N ARG A 55 50.82 -15.59 4.91
CA ARG A 55 49.91 -14.46 5.22
C ARG A 55 49.69 -13.48 4.06
N ARG A 56 50.51 -13.52 3.01
CA ARG A 56 50.46 -12.59 1.87
C ARG A 56 49.18 -12.70 1.00
N PRO A 57 48.59 -13.88 0.71
CA PRO A 57 47.37 -13.97 -0.08
C PRO A 57 46.13 -13.40 0.64
N ALA A 58 46.03 -13.53 1.95
CA ALA A 58 44.91 -13.03 2.75
C ALA A 58 44.85 -11.50 2.81
N ALA A 59 45.98 -10.82 2.93
CA ALA A 59 46.09 -9.35 2.93
C ALA A 59 45.71 -8.74 1.57
N ARG A 60 45.98 -9.43 0.45
CA ARG A 60 45.60 -9.01 -0.89
C ARG A 60 44.09 -9.11 -1.11
N GLY A 61 43.47 -10.24 -0.70
CA GLY A 61 42.01 -10.41 -0.80
C GLY A 61 41.28 -9.31 -0.03
N ARG A 62 41.71 -9.01 1.19
CA ARG A 62 41.13 -7.96 2.02
C ARG A 62 41.18 -6.56 1.35
N ARG A 63 42.28 -6.17 0.71
CA ARG A 63 42.39 -4.88 0.00
C ARG A 63 41.47 -4.79 -1.22
N ILE A 64 41.26 -5.89 -1.95
CA ILE A 64 40.36 -5.93 -3.11
C ILE A 64 38.90 -5.82 -2.66
N VAL A 65 38.52 -6.53 -1.60
CA VAL A 65 37.18 -6.43 -1.01
C VAL A 65 36.92 -4.99 -0.55
N LEU A 66 37.83 -4.41 0.23
CA LEU A 66 37.68 -3.04 0.72
C LEU A 66 37.57 -1.99 -0.41
N ALA A 67 38.20 -2.24 -1.55
CA ALA A 67 38.16 -1.31 -2.69
C ALA A 67 36.89 -1.46 -3.56
N ALA A 68 36.33 -2.66 -3.68
CA ALA A 68 35.19 -2.93 -4.56
C ALA A 68 33.85 -3.03 -3.81
N LEU A 69 33.85 -3.37 -2.53
CA LEU A 69 32.65 -3.55 -1.73
C LEU A 69 31.70 -2.34 -1.75
N PRO A 70 32.15 -1.09 -1.61
CA PRO A 70 31.25 0.06 -1.69
C PRO A 70 30.51 0.14 -3.03
N ALA A 71 31.20 -0.17 -4.15
CA ALA A 71 30.59 -0.13 -5.47
C ALA A 71 29.53 -1.26 -5.63
N VAL A 72 29.79 -2.44 -5.08
CA VAL A 72 28.81 -3.55 -5.06
C VAL A 72 27.58 -3.15 -4.24
N LEU A 73 27.76 -2.61 -3.04
CA LEU A 73 26.64 -2.14 -2.20
C LEU A 73 25.82 -1.03 -2.88
N VAL A 74 26.45 -0.11 -3.57
CA VAL A 74 25.75 0.91 -4.37
C VAL A 74 24.89 0.26 -5.45
N CYS A 75 25.40 -0.75 -6.15
CA CYS A 75 24.61 -1.49 -7.14
C CYS A 75 23.41 -2.19 -6.50
N GLU A 76 23.58 -2.82 -5.33
CA GLU A 76 22.48 -3.49 -4.62
C GLU A 76 21.37 -2.50 -4.23
N VAL A 77 21.73 -1.31 -3.72
CA VAL A 77 20.78 -0.25 -3.40
C VAL A 77 20.06 0.25 -4.65
N LEU A 78 20.79 0.50 -5.73
CA LEU A 78 20.20 1.00 -6.98
C LEU A 78 19.28 -0.03 -7.65
N VAL A 79 19.65 -1.30 -7.66
CA VAL A 79 18.79 -2.38 -8.21
C VAL A 79 17.53 -2.53 -7.36
N THR A 80 17.67 -2.56 -6.03
CA THR A 80 16.52 -2.62 -5.11
C THR A 80 15.59 -1.42 -5.32
N GLY A 81 16.13 -0.21 -5.43
CA GLY A 81 15.36 1.00 -5.71
C GLY A 81 14.67 0.96 -7.07
N LEU A 82 15.33 0.44 -8.10
CA LEU A 82 14.72 0.28 -9.43
C LEU A 82 13.55 -0.70 -9.42
N VAL A 83 13.70 -1.85 -8.74
CA VAL A 83 12.62 -2.84 -8.58
C VAL A 83 11.48 -2.24 -7.77
N ALA A 84 11.77 -1.55 -6.66
CA ALA A 84 10.76 -0.86 -5.87
C ALA A 84 10.00 0.20 -6.68
N THR A 85 10.71 0.98 -7.50
CA THR A 85 10.08 1.95 -8.43
C THR A 85 9.17 1.25 -9.43
N ARG A 86 9.59 0.13 -9.99
CA ARG A 86 8.77 -0.64 -10.95
C ARG A 86 7.51 -1.20 -10.30
N ILE A 87 7.63 -1.77 -9.10
CA ILE A 87 6.49 -2.23 -8.29
C ILE A 87 5.55 -1.06 -7.98
N ASN A 88 6.11 0.08 -7.54
CA ASN A 88 5.33 1.27 -7.25
C ASN A 88 4.55 1.78 -8.47
N MET A 89 5.15 1.78 -9.66
CA MET A 89 4.46 2.18 -10.90
C MET A 89 3.29 1.25 -11.25
N THR A 90 3.38 -0.01 -10.91
CA THR A 90 2.31 -0.98 -11.19
C THR A 90 1.20 -0.93 -10.14
N LEU A 91 1.57 -0.79 -8.87
CA LEU A 91 0.62 -0.79 -7.76
C LEU A 91 0.14 0.62 -7.36
N GLN A 92 0.74 1.68 -7.92
CA GLN A 92 0.41 3.08 -7.66
C GLN A 92 0.36 3.42 -6.16
N LEU A 93 1.36 2.93 -5.39
CA LEU A 93 1.38 3.07 -3.93
C LEU A 93 1.75 4.49 -3.47
N ALA A 94 2.61 5.18 -4.23
CA ALA A 94 3.02 6.56 -3.98
C ALA A 94 3.32 7.26 -5.30
N GLU A 95 2.90 8.50 -5.46
CA GLU A 95 3.07 9.28 -6.68
C GLU A 95 4.34 10.13 -6.66
N THR A 96 4.76 10.58 -5.47
CA THR A 96 5.88 11.51 -5.30
C THR A 96 6.93 11.00 -4.31
N ILE A 97 8.13 11.57 -4.39
CA ILE A 97 9.20 11.33 -3.39
C ILE A 97 8.75 11.79 -2.00
N GLY A 98 7.96 12.86 -1.90
CA GLY A 98 7.42 13.35 -0.64
C GLY A 98 6.57 12.29 0.06
N GLN A 99 5.66 11.65 -0.66
CA GLN A 99 4.83 10.56 -0.13
C GLN A 99 5.68 9.37 0.34
N ILE A 100 6.70 8.96 -0.45
CA ILE A 100 7.61 7.88 -0.03
C ILE A 100 8.35 8.24 1.26
N SER A 101 8.85 9.48 1.37
CA SER A 101 9.56 9.90 2.59
C SER A 101 8.66 9.94 3.81
N GLY A 102 7.39 10.33 3.67
CA GLY A 102 6.40 10.28 4.74
C GLY A 102 6.07 8.85 5.20
N ILE A 103 6.02 7.88 4.28
CA ILE A 103 5.87 6.45 4.62
C ILE A 103 7.06 5.92 5.44
N ILE A 104 8.29 6.36 5.08
CA ILE A 104 9.52 5.86 5.71
C ILE A 104 9.78 6.52 7.07
N ASP A 105 9.45 7.81 7.20
CA ASP A 105 9.68 8.62 8.40
C ASP A 105 8.42 9.44 8.74
N PRO A 106 7.38 8.82 9.29
CA PRO A 106 6.16 9.51 9.68
C PRO A 106 6.49 10.49 10.81
N GLN A 107 6.23 11.78 10.57
CA GLN A 107 6.50 12.82 11.56
C GLN A 107 5.47 12.74 12.71
N PRO A 108 5.91 12.66 13.97
CA PRO A 108 5.00 12.63 15.09
C PRO A 108 4.19 13.94 15.16
N VAL A 109 2.89 13.82 15.41
CA VAL A 109 2.03 14.97 15.70
C VAL A 109 2.42 15.51 17.06
N ALA A 110 2.77 16.80 17.14
CA ALA A 110 2.98 17.43 18.44
C ALA A 110 1.63 17.49 19.18
N SER A 111 1.49 16.73 20.26
CA SER A 111 0.27 16.65 21.08
C SER A 111 -0.23 18.00 21.61
N SER A 112 0.61 19.03 21.61
CA SER A 112 0.24 20.40 21.98
C SER A 112 -0.61 21.14 20.93
N VAL A 113 -0.82 20.57 19.73
CA VAL A 113 -1.53 21.20 18.60
C VAL A 113 -2.94 20.63 18.44
N LEU A 114 -3.29 19.61 19.21
CA LEU A 114 -4.60 18.98 19.16
C LEU A 114 -5.61 19.86 19.90
N GLY A 115 -6.26 20.75 19.17
CA GLY A 115 -7.51 21.36 19.62
C GLY A 115 -8.59 20.27 19.77
N PRO A 116 -9.69 20.53 20.50
CA PRO A 116 -10.78 19.58 20.57
C PRO A 116 -11.18 19.27 19.12
N LEU A 117 -11.11 17.98 18.75
CA LEU A 117 -11.79 17.50 17.55
C LEU A 117 -13.18 18.11 17.61
N SER A 118 -13.60 18.81 16.56
CA SER A 118 -14.95 19.32 16.49
C SER A 118 -15.86 18.12 16.75
N THR A 119 -16.30 17.99 17.98
CA THR A 119 -17.27 16.97 18.38
C THR A 119 -18.58 17.43 17.78
N GLY A 120 -18.66 17.35 16.43
CA GLY A 120 -19.91 17.55 15.74
C GLY A 120 -20.89 16.54 16.31
N GLY A 121 -21.68 16.98 17.29
CA GLY A 121 -23.02 16.45 17.39
C GLY A 121 -23.66 16.56 16.01
N PRO A 122 -24.83 15.91 15.73
CA PRO A 122 -25.48 16.07 14.46
C PRO A 122 -25.40 17.54 14.12
N ALA A 123 -24.60 17.90 13.11
CA ALA A 123 -24.34 19.28 12.77
C ALA A 123 -25.67 19.88 12.37
N GLY A 124 -26.32 20.46 13.36
CA GLY A 124 -27.30 21.50 13.06
C GLY A 124 -26.55 22.49 12.18
N PRO A 125 -27.16 23.04 11.13
CA PRO A 125 -26.48 23.90 10.18
C PRO A 125 -25.65 24.91 10.95
N SER A 126 -24.31 24.91 10.72
CA SER A 126 -23.39 25.83 11.35
C SER A 126 -23.85 27.24 11.01
N THR A 127 -24.47 27.91 11.94
CA THR A 127 -25.29 29.12 11.74
C THR A 127 -24.46 30.39 11.54
N THR A 128 -23.16 30.29 11.23
CA THR A 128 -22.29 31.48 11.12
C THR A 128 -21.45 31.60 9.85
N ALA A 129 -21.38 30.60 8.98
CA ALA A 129 -20.77 30.75 7.65
C ALA A 129 -21.86 30.83 6.60
N SER A 130 -21.83 31.85 5.73
CA SER A 130 -22.69 31.87 4.54
C SER A 130 -22.47 30.60 3.74
N PRO A 131 -23.53 29.92 3.28
CA PRO A 131 -23.36 28.67 2.51
C PRO A 131 -22.52 28.96 1.26
N VAL A 132 -21.47 28.16 1.08
CA VAL A 132 -20.59 28.24 -0.10
C VAL A 132 -21.46 27.96 -1.34
N PRO A 133 -21.46 28.85 -2.37
CA PRO A 133 -22.25 28.68 -3.58
C PRO A 133 -21.92 27.39 -4.32
N ALA A 134 -22.91 26.73 -4.91
CA ALA A 134 -22.74 25.46 -5.64
C ALA A 134 -21.72 25.56 -6.79
N GLU A 135 -21.62 26.74 -7.42
CA GLU A 135 -20.66 27.00 -8.49
C GLU A 135 -19.20 26.77 -8.07
N GLN A 136 -18.87 26.94 -6.77
CA GLN A 136 -17.53 26.71 -6.27
C GLN A 136 -17.17 25.22 -6.16
N TYR A 137 -18.17 24.34 -6.24
CA TYR A 137 -17.99 22.88 -6.27
C TYR A 137 -17.94 22.31 -7.69
N ARG A 138 -17.90 23.15 -8.74
CA ARG A 138 -17.69 22.71 -10.11
C ARG A 138 -16.23 22.35 -10.34
N ALA A 139 -16.02 21.30 -11.12
CA ALA A 139 -14.71 20.86 -11.56
C ALA A 139 -14.78 20.36 -13.00
N ASP A 140 -13.71 20.54 -13.73
CA ASP A 140 -13.58 19.98 -15.08
C ASP A 140 -13.20 18.51 -14.99
N LEU A 141 -13.90 17.67 -15.72
CA LEU A 141 -13.66 16.23 -15.76
C LEU A 141 -12.83 15.89 -17.01
N GLU A 142 -11.69 15.25 -16.81
CA GLU A 142 -10.92 14.60 -17.86
C GLU A 142 -11.44 13.17 -18.05
N ASP A 143 -11.87 12.83 -19.25
CA ASP A 143 -12.36 11.48 -19.58
C ASP A 143 -11.17 10.56 -19.85
N GLU A 144 -11.03 9.52 -19.05
CA GLU A 144 -10.00 8.49 -19.20
C GLU A 144 -10.53 7.22 -19.91
N GLY A 145 -11.78 7.23 -20.34
CA GLY A 145 -12.44 6.11 -21.01
C GLY A 145 -13.09 5.11 -20.06
N SER A 146 -13.91 4.22 -20.61
CA SER A 146 -14.62 3.18 -19.86
C SER A 146 -15.45 3.67 -18.66
N GLY A 147 -15.94 4.92 -18.74
CA GLY A 147 -16.68 5.58 -17.67
C GLY A 147 -15.82 6.15 -16.55
N LEU A 148 -14.50 6.09 -16.68
CA LEU A 148 -13.57 6.66 -15.70
C LEU A 148 -13.27 8.13 -16.05
N HIS A 149 -13.38 8.99 -15.06
CA HIS A 149 -13.08 10.41 -15.14
C HIS A 149 -12.11 10.80 -14.03
N ARG A 150 -11.29 11.80 -14.32
CA ARG A 150 -10.32 12.37 -13.40
C ARG A 150 -10.54 13.88 -13.26
N THR A 151 -10.36 14.40 -12.06
CA THR A 151 -10.29 15.84 -11.83
C THR A 151 -9.31 16.17 -10.71
N VAL A 152 -8.72 17.36 -10.77
CA VAL A 152 -8.08 17.99 -9.62
C VAL A 152 -9.04 19.07 -9.13
N PHE A 153 -9.59 18.85 -7.94
CA PHE A 153 -10.65 19.67 -7.37
C PHE A 153 -10.13 20.49 -6.19
N HIS A 154 -10.55 21.75 -6.13
CA HIS A 154 -10.32 22.61 -4.96
C HIS A 154 -11.56 22.61 -4.08
N GLY A 155 -11.45 21.99 -2.89
CA GLY A 155 -12.53 21.94 -1.90
C GLY A 155 -12.65 23.26 -1.15
N PRO A 156 -13.75 24.02 -1.36
CA PRO A 156 -13.85 25.36 -0.79
C PRO A 156 -14.06 25.37 0.74
N ALA A 157 -14.52 24.28 1.32
CA ALA A 157 -14.70 24.16 2.78
C ALA A 157 -13.41 23.71 3.50
N SER A 158 -12.70 22.76 2.94
CA SER A 158 -11.45 22.24 3.50
C SER A 158 -10.23 23.08 3.13
N GLY A 159 -10.24 23.71 1.96
CA GLY A 159 -9.05 24.33 1.34
C GLY A 159 -8.11 23.33 0.69
N VAL A 160 -8.47 22.04 0.66
CA VAL A 160 -7.69 20.98 0.00
C VAL A 160 -7.81 21.12 -1.52
N THR A 161 -6.72 20.90 -2.22
CA THR A 161 -6.69 20.80 -3.70
C THR A 161 -6.01 19.49 -4.05
N ASP A 162 -6.78 18.50 -4.51
CA ASP A 162 -6.23 17.18 -4.81
C ASP A 162 -7.07 16.44 -5.85
N GLU A 163 -6.58 15.26 -6.24
CA GLU A 163 -7.20 14.41 -7.23
C GLU A 163 -8.48 13.74 -6.69
N VAL A 164 -9.49 13.70 -7.52
CA VAL A 164 -10.67 12.84 -7.36
C VAL A 164 -10.88 12.07 -8.66
N ARG A 165 -11.01 10.76 -8.54
CA ARG A 165 -11.40 9.90 -9.66
C ARG A 165 -12.84 9.46 -9.51
N ILE A 166 -13.56 9.43 -10.61
CA ILE A 166 -14.99 9.13 -10.62
C ILE A 166 -15.24 8.11 -11.71
N TRP A 167 -15.92 7.04 -11.35
CA TRP A 167 -16.41 6.08 -12.34
C TRP A 167 -17.93 6.17 -12.42
N THR A 168 -18.45 6.26 -13.66
CA THR A 168 -19.88 6.26 -13.97
C THR A 168 -20.29 4.96 -14.64
N PRO A 169 -21.50 4.43 -14.37
CA PRO A 169 -21.98 3.24 -15.05
C PRO A 169 -22.18 3.49 -16.56
N ARG A 170 -22.12 2.41 -17.33
CA ARG A 170 -22.16 2.41 -18.82
C ARG A 170 -23.28 3.25 -19.42
N ASP A 171 -24.47 3.23 -18.79
CA ASP A 171 -25.65 3.91 -19.30
C ASP A 171 -25.91 5.26 -18.60
N TYR A 172 -24.93 5.79 -17.88
CA TYR A 172 -25.05 7.09 -17.21
C TYR A 172 -25.34 8.20 -18.21
N ARG A 173 -26.35 9.01 -17.90
CA ARG A 173 -26.68 10.26 -18.62
C ARG A 173 -27.09 11.32 -17.61
N PRO A 174 -26.60 12.56 -17.73
CA PRO A 174 -26.88 13.63 -16.76
C PRO A 174 -28.36 13.91 -16.51
N ASP A 175 -29.21 13.74 -17.53
CA ASP A 175 -30.61 14.18 -17.53
C ASP A 175 -31.61 13.03 -17.81
N ASP A 176 -31.25 11.78 -17.44
CA ASP A 176 -32.11 10.61 -17.68
C ASP A 176 -33.20 10.39 -16.62
N GLY A 177 -33.20 11.21 -15.57
CA GLY A 177 -34.14 11.11 -14.46
C GLY A 177 -33.89 9.89 -13.53
N VAL A 178 -32.79 9.19 -13.73
CA VAL A 178 -32.38 8.08 -12.87
C VAL A 178 -31.79 8.61 -11.55
N ALA A 179 -32.19 8.01 -10.45
CA ALA A 179 -31.60 8.30 -9.13
C ALA A 179 -30.38 7.41 -8.90
N TYR A 180 -29.19 8.00 -8.94
CA TYR A 180 -27.92 7.28 -8.76
C TYR A 180 -27.50 7.21 -7.30
N ASN A 181 -27.17 6.01 -6.82
CA ASN A 181 -26.45 5.85 -5.58
C ASN A 181 -24.99 6.32 -5.75
N VAL A 182 -24.32 6.58 -4.63
CA VAL A 182 -22.90 6.95 -4.61
C VAL A 182 -22.12 6.05 -3.66
N LEU A 183 -21.06 5.46 -4.19
CA LEU A 183 -20.06 4.73 -3.41
C LEU A 183 -18.77 5.54 -3.35
N VAL A 184 -18.45 6.11 -2.19
CA VAL A 184 -17.15 6.76 -1.97
C VAL A 184 -16.15 5.68 -1.56
N LEU A 185 -15.09 5.50 -2.36
CA LEU A 185 -14.08 4.46 -2.19
C LEU A 185 -12.77 5.05 -1.71
N LEU A 186 -12.30 4.62 -0.55
CA LEU A 186 -11.14 5.16 0.14
C LEU A 186 -9.94 4.20 0.05
N HIS A 187 -8.81 4.73 -0.42
CA HIS A 187 -7.57 3.96 -0.52
C HIS A 187 -6.91 3.76 0.85
N GLY A 188 -6.07 2.73 0.96
CA GLY A 188 -5.22 2.49 2.12
C GLY A 188 -3.90 3.27 2.08
N LEU A 189 -3.04 3.00 3.03
CA LEU A 189 -1.66 3.49 3.06
C LEU A 189 -0.69 2.29 2.95
N PRO A 190 0.24 2.30 1.99
CA PRO A 190 0.32 3.23 0.86
C PRO A 190 -0.80 2.98 -0.17
N GLY A 191 -1.22 4.02 -0.89
CA GLY A 191 -2.24 3.93 -1.94
C GLY A 191 -2.64 5.30 -2.48
N THR A 192 -3.40 5.30 -3.57
CA THR A 192 -3.90 6.49 -4.25
C THR A 192 -5.33 6.28 -4.72
N SER A 193 -6.02 7.33 -5.16
CA SER A 193 -7.34 7.24 -5.80
C SER A 193 -7.34 6.29 -7.00
N GLU A 194 -6.27 6.28 -7.81
CA GLU A 194 -6.12 5.37 -8.93
C GLU A 194 -5.91 3.94 -8.48
N SER A 195 -5.01 3.72 -7.49
CA SER A 195 -4.66 2.38 -7.05
C SER A 195 -5.86 1.62 -6.47
N VAL A 196 -6.75 2.28 -5.72
CA VAL A 196 -7.90 1.61 -5.13
C VAL A 196 -8.94 1.24 -6.17
N LEU A 197 -9.15 2.07 -7.20
CA LEU A 197 -10.06 1.75 -8.30
C LEU A 197 -9.55 0.58 -9.14
N SER A 198 -8.25 0.61 -9.50
CA SER A 198 -7.63 -0.41 -10.35
C SER A 198 -7.39 -1.74 -9.63
N ALA A 199 -6.85 -1.71 -8.40
CA ALA A 199 -6.56 -2.92 -7.64
C ALA A 199 -7.82 -3.72 -7.30
N LEU A 200 -8.93 -3.03 -7.05
CA LEU A 200 -10.22 -3.67 -6.78
C LEU A 200 -11.02 -3.97 -8.05
N ASP A 201 -10.57 -3.51 -9.23
CA ASP A 201 -11.33 -3.66 -10.49
C ASP A 201 -12.79 -3.19 -10.32
N ILE A 202 -12.96 -2.05 -9.64
CA ILE A 202 -14.25 -1.68 -9.04
C ILE A 202 -15.33 -1.38 -10.08
N GLY A 203 -14.98 -0.71 -11.19
CA GLY A 203 -15.93 -0.35 -12.23
C GLY A 203 -16.66 -1.57 -12.82
N PRO A 204 -15.95 -2.58 -13.36
CA PRO A 204 -16.57 -3.82 -13.84
C PRO A 204 -17.40 -4.54 -12.79
N GLN A 205 -16.99 -4.57 -11.52
CA GLN A 205 -17.71 -5.26 -10.45
C GLN A 205 -19.01 -4.54 -10.06
N VAL A 206 -18.96 -3.20 -9.98
CA VAL A 206 -20.17 -2.38 -9.74
C VAL A 206 -21.12 -2.48 -10.92
N GLN A 207 -20.62 -2.46 -12.16
CA GLN A 207 -21.47 -2.65 -13.36
C GLN A 207 -22.15 -4.02 -13.36
N ASP A 208 -21.42 -5.08 -13.03
CA ASP A 208 -21.99 -6.43 -12.92
C ASP A 208 -23.08 -6.51 -11.84
N ALA A 209 -22.87 -5.85 -10.71
CA ALA A 209 -23.88 -5.78 -9.65
C ALA A 209 -25.13 -5.00 -10.06
N ILE A 210 -24.98 -3.91 -10.82
CA ILE A 210 -26.09 -3.14 -11.39
C ILE A 210 -26.85 -4.01 -12.42
N ASP A 211 -26.15 -4.63 -13.36
CA ASP A 211 -26.73 -5.45 -14.44
C ASP A 211 -27.53 -6.64 -13.88
N LYS A 212 -27.10 -7.19 -12.74
CA LYS A 212 -27.81 -8.26 -12.02
C LYS A 212 -28.96 -7.76 -11.13
N GLY A 213 -29.16 -6.45 -11.03
CA GLY A 213 -30.15 -5.86 -10.12
C GLY A 213 -29.82 -6.01 -8.64
N GLY A 214 -28.56 -6.29 -8.31
CA GLY A 214 -28.08 -6.42 -6.94
C GLY A 214 -27.95 -5.10 -6.20
N ILE A 215 -27.68 -4.02 -6.94
CA ILE A 215 -27.67 -2.62 -6.47
C ILE A 215 -28.32 -1.71 -7.51
N PRO A 216 -28.89 -0.55 -7.12
CA PRO A 216 -29.31 0.49 -8.07
C PRO A 216 -28.14 1.03 -8.89
N PRO A 217 -28.40 1.78 -9.99
CA PRO A 217 -27.36 2.52 -10.68
C PRO A 217 -26.53 3.36 -9.71
N THR A 218 -25.19 3.17 -9.76
CA THR A 218 -24.26 3.67 -8.74
C THR A 218 -23.07 4.34 -9.41
N ILE A 219 -22.71 5.53 -8.93
CA ILE A 219 -21.47 6.24 -9.27
C ILE A 219 -20.43 5.93 -8.19
N VAL A 220 -19.20 5.63 -8.59
CA VAL A 220 -18.08 5.43 -7.66
C VAL A 220 -17.20 6.66 -7.66
N VAL A 221 -16.80 7.11 -6.47
CA VAL A 221 -15.98 8.31 -6.27
C VAL A 221 -14.79 7.96 -5.39
N ALA A 222 -13.59 8.13 -5.86
CA ALA A 222 -12.36 7.87 -5.13
C ALA A 222 -11.56 9.17 -4.94
N PRO A 223 -11.72 9.87 -3.82
CA PRO A 223 -10.88 11.02 -3.50
C PRO A 223 -9.49 10.58 -3.03
N SER A 224 -8.47 11.39 -3.33
CA SER A 224 -7.17 11.27 -2.67
C SER A 224 -7.30 11.58 -1.17
N LEU A 225 -6.66 10.76 -0.35
CA LEU A 225 -6.48 11.01 1.08
C LEU A 225 -5.08 11.53 1.40
N ASN A 226 -4.14 11.45 0.45
CA ASN A 226 -2.75 11.91 0.60
C ASN A 226 -2.62 13.42 0.33
N VAL A 227 -3.52 14.20 0.87
CA VAL A 227 -3.71 15.64 0.54
C VAL A 227 -2.69 16.58 1.18
N ASP A 228 -1.80 16.08 2.01
CA ASP A 228 -0.73 16.86 2.65
C ASP A 228 0.64 16.34 2.25
N GLU A 229 1.17 16.82 1.12
CA GLU A 229 2.47 16.42 0.59
C GLU A 229 3.66 16.73 1.52
N HIS A 230 3.46 17.56 2.54
CA HIS A 230 4.54 18.09 3.38
C HIS A 230 4.63 17.44 4.76
N GLN A 231 3.59 16.78 5.25
CA GLN A 231 3.52 16.41 6.67
C GLN A 231 3.46 14.93 6.98
N SER A 232 2.89 14.11 6.15
CA SER A 232 3.01 12.66 6.25
C SER A 232 2.29 12.00 5.09
N ALA A 233 2.76 10.84 4.71
CA ALA A 233 2.05 9.99 3.77
C ALA A 233 0.86 9.29 4.44
N ASP A 234 0.35 9.80 5.55
CA ASP A 234 -0.66 9.10 6.29
C ASP A 234 -2.01 9.79 6.21
N PRO A 235 -2.94 9.16 5.51
CA PRO A 235 -4.27 9.69 5.37
C PRO A 235 -5.04 9.59 6.69
N ASP A 236 -5.20 10.70 7.34
CA ASP A 236 -6.24 10.83 8.35
C ASP A 236 -7.61 10.95 7.67
N CYS A 237 -8.67 10.58 8.38
CA CYS A 237 -10.04 10.84 7.95
C CYS A 237 -10.67 12.01 8.72
N ALA A 238 -9.93 12.63 9.60
CA ALA A 238 -10.34 13.69 10.49
C ALA A 238 -9.61 15.00 10.16
N ASP A 239 -10.17 16.11 10.62
CA ASP A 239 -9.47 17.38 10.62
C ASP A 239 -8.54 17.45 11.82
N ILE A 240 -7.26 17.32 11.58
CA ILE A 240 -6.22 17.45 12.61
C ILE A 240 -5.68 18.86 12.60
N VAL A 241 -5.60 19.49 13.76
CA VAL A 241 -5.12 20.87 13.88
C VAL A 241 -3.69 20.98 13.36
N GLY A 242 -3.46 21.93 12.45
CA GLY A 242 -2.17 22.15 11.81
C GLY A 242 -1.86 21.25 10.63
N ARG A 243 -2.81 20.39 10.21
CA ARG A 243 -2.76 19.56 9.01
C ARG A 243 -3.85 19.93 8.02
N ALA A 244 -3.83 19.34 6.84
CA ALA A 244 -4.91 19.44 5.88
C ALA A 244 -6.22 18.91 6.47
N LYS A 245 -7.35 19.53 6.13
CA LYS A 245 -8.67 19.17 6.64
C LYS A 245 -9.27 18.02 5.85
N VAL A 246 -8.69 16.83 6.01
CA VAL A 246 -9.10 15.63 5.27
C VAL A 246 -10.52 15.20 5.62
N GLY A 247 -10.91 15.39 6.89
CA GLY A 247 -12.28 15.12 7.33
C GLY A 247 -13.29 15.97 6.56
N THR A 248 -13.11 17.29 6.53
CA THR A 248 -13.96 18.21 5.76
C THR A 248 -13.94 17.88 4.26
N TRP A 249 -12.75 17.54 3.71
CA TRP A 249 -12.62 17.14 2.31
C TRP A 249 -13.52 15.96 1.94
N VAL A 250 -13.43 14.85 2.68
CA VAL A 250 -14.20 13.63 2.40
C VAL A 250 -15.69 13.79 2.75
N GLN A 251 -16.00 14.51 3.84
CA GLN A 251 -17.34 14.55 4.41
C GLN A 251 -18.22 15.66 3.84
N GLU A 252 -17.64 16.72 3.29
CA GLU A 252 -18.38 17.88 2.80
C GLU A 252 -18.03 18.24 1.35
N ASP A 253 -16.75 18.48 1.04
CA ASP A 253 -16.38 18.99 -0.28
C ASP A 253 -16.64 17.96 -1.38
N VAL A 254 -16.21 16.70 -1.19
CA VAL A 254 -16.40 15.63 -2.16
C VAL A 254 -17.90 15.34 -2.40
N PRO A 255 -18.77 15.15 -1.40
CA PRO A 255 -20.20 14.98 -1.63
C PRO A 255 -20.85 16.15 -2.38
N ARG A 256 -20.50 17.39 -2.03
CA ARG A 256 -21.06 18.57 -2.72
C ARG A 256 -20.58 18.70 -4.16
N MET A 257 -19.32 18.39 -4.43
CA MET A 257 -18.78 18.31 -5.79
C MET A 257 -19.56 17.27 -6.60
N VAL A 258 -19.78 16.07 -6.05
CA VAL A 258 -20.50 14.99 -6.71
C VAL A 258 -21.92 15.42 -7.04
N HIS A 259 -22.66 16.01 -6.11
CA HIS A 259 -24.01 16.53 -6.37
C HIS A 259 -24.02 17.63 -7.44
N THR A 260 -22.97 18.46 -7.50
CA THR A 260 -22.87 19.54 -8.49
C THR A 260 -22.58 19.01 -9.88
N LEU A 261 -21.71 18.00 -10.01
CA LEU A 261 -21.30 17.41 -11.29
C LEU A 261 -22.32 16.36 -11.80
N PHE A 262 -22.99 15.68 -10.87
CA PHE A 262 -23.91 14.58 -11.13
C PHE A 262 -25.26 14.83 -10.42
N PRO A 263 -26.09 15.73 -10.96
CA PRO A 263 -27.34 16.18 -10.29
C PRO A 263 -28.37 15.05 -10.09
N GLY A 264 -28.26 13.94 -10.81
CA GLY A 264 -29.07 12.74 -10.61
C GLY A 264 -28.70 11.91 -9.38
N THR A 265 -27.64 12.27 -8.63
CA THR A 265 -27.26 11.54 -7.41
C THR A 265 -28.25 11.78 -6.28
N ARG A 266 -28.53 10.71 -5.53
CA ARG A 266 -29.44 10.76 -4.37
C ARG A 266 -28.89 11.66 -3.29
N THR A 267 -29.78 12.32 -2.55
CA THR A 267 -29.45 13.23 -1.43
C THR A 267 -29.70 12.60 -0.07
N ASP A 268 -30.39 11.47 -0.03
CA ASP A 268 -30.64 10.75 1.22
C ASP A 268 -29.49 9.80 1.55
N ARG A 269 -29.25 9.60 2.84
CA ARG A 269 -28.14 8.81 3.36
C ARG A 269 -28.16 7.33 2.93
N GLY A 270 -29.32 6.78 2.59
CA GLY A 270 -29.47 5.39 2.14
C GLY A 270 -28.80 5.14 0.80
N GLY A 271 -28.79 6.16 -0.07
CA GLY A 271 -28.11 6.12 -1.37
C GLY A 271 -26.60 6.33 -1.32
N TRP A 272 -26.04 6.66 -0.15
CA TRP A 272 -24.61 6.92 0.01
C TRP A 272 -23.93 5.88 0.91
N ALA A 273 -22.85 5.29 0.41
CA ALA A 273 -22.00 4.43 1.19
C ALA A 273 -20.53 4.83 1.04
N LEU A 274 -19.76 4.54 2.07
CA LEU A 274 -18.30 4.52 1.98
C LEU A 274 -17.82 3.07 1.91
N ALA A 275 -16.72 2.82 1.23
CA ALA A 275 -15.96 1.59 1.38
C ALA A 275 -14.47 1.91 1.34
N GLY A 276 -13.65 1.06 1.90
CA GLY A 276 -12.21 1.27 1.83
C GLY A 276 -11.43 0.04 2.24
N VAL A 277 -10.12 0.12 2.01
CA VAL A 277 -9.17 -0.95 2.31
C VAL A 277 -8.13 -0.48 3.32
N SER A 278 -7.75 -1.33 4.27
CA SER A 278 -6.70 -1.00 5.25
C SER A 278 -7.07 0.30 6.02
N SER A 279 -6.20 1.32 6.03
CA SER A 279 -6.54 2.64 6.62
C SER A 279 -7.80 3.26 6.02
N GLY A 280 -8.02 3.10 4.72
CA GLY A 280 -9.27 3.53 4.07
C GLY A 280 -10.51 2.78 4.57
N GLY A 281 -10.37 1.52 4.99
CA GLY A 281 -11.43 0.74 5.63
C GLY A 281 -11.84 1.33 6.97
N TYR A 282 -10.86 1.57 7.84
CA TYR A 282 -11.08 2.30 9.09
C TYR A 282 -11.73 3.67 8.83
N CYS A 283 -11.21 4.44 7.85
CA CYS A 283 -11.75 5.73 7.48
C CYS A 283 -13.21 5.65 7.01
N ALA A 284 -13.58 4.63 6.24
CA ALA A 284 -14.94 4.42 5.78
C ALA A 284 -15.90 4.19 6.96
N ALA A 285 -15.53 3.30 7.89
CA ALA A 285 -16.31 3.03 9.11
C ALA A 285 -16.37 4.28 10.01
N TRP A 286 -15.24 4.89 10.31
CA TRP A 286 -15.14 6.08 11.15
C TRP A 286 -15.97 7.25 10.60
N THR A 287 -15.82 7.57 9.31
CA THR A 287 -16.56 8.65 8.66
C THR A 287 -18.07 8.39 8.66
N THR A 288 -18.49 7.14 8.43
CA THR A 288 -19.92 6.78 8.48
C THR A 288 -20.51 6.99 9.87
N ILE A 289 -19.79 6.63 10.93
CA ILE A 289 -20.23 6.91 12.30
C ILE A 289 -20.28 8.42 12.57
N MET A 290 -19.26 9.15 12.13
CA MET A 290 -19.15 10.59 12.37
C MET A 290 -20.18 11.40 11.57
N ARG A 291 -20.55 10.96 10.38
CA ARG A 291 -21.47 11.62 9.44
C ARG A 291 -22.59 10.69 9.03
N SER A 292 -23.18 10.04 10.02
CA SER A 292 -24.36 9.19 9.84
C SER A 292 -25.59 9.92 9.28
N ASP A 293 -25.56 11.24 9.22
CA ASP A 293 -26.51 12.10 8.54
C ASP A 293 -26.34 12.06 6.99
N VAL A 294 -25.13 11.82 6.49
CA VAL A 294 -24.78 11.78 5.06
C VAL A 294 -24.64 10.35 4.56
N PHE A 295 -23.97 9.50 5.32
CA PHE A 295 -23.62 8.13 4.93
C PHE A 295 -24.41 7.13 5.77
N GLY A 296 -25.15 6.24 5.11
CA GLY A 296 -25.94 5.22 5.80
C GLY A 296 -25.19 3.91 6.03
N ASN A 297 -24.19 3.61 5.20
CA ASN A 297 -23.52 2.32 5.18
C ASN A 297 -22.01 2.45 4.92
N ALA A 298 -21.23 1.52 5.47
CA ALA A 298 -19.81 1.39 5.14
C ALA A 298 -19.36 -0.05 4.93
N GLY A 299 -18.34 -0.23 4.07
CA GLY A 299 -17.55 -1.43 3.91
C GLY A 299 -16.13 -1.19 4.41
N ASP A 300 -15.73 -1.90 5.46
CA ASP A 300 -14.39 -1.89 6.02
C ASP A 300 -13.66 -3.19 5.65
N MET A 301 -12.71 -3.11 4.72
CA MET A 301 -11.92 -4.24 4.25
C MET A 301 -10.50 -4.19 4.86
N SER A 302 -10.25 -5.05 5.83
CA SER A 302 -8.99 -5.13 6.57
C SER A 302 -8.59 -3.81 7.25
N GLY A 303 -9.56 -3.03 7.71
CA GLY A 303 -9.33 -1.88 8.57
C GLY A 303 -9.03 -2.27 10.01
N TYR A 304 -8.88 -1.32 10.87
CA TYR A 304 -8.57 -1.53 12.28
C TYR A 304 -9.66 -0.96 13.19
N ASN A 305 -9.76 -1.45 14.42
CA ASN A 305 -10.67 -0.93 15.43
C ASN A 305 -10.09 0.33 16.11
N VAL A 306 -8.83 0.24 16.55
CA VAL A 306 -8.09 1.36 17.14
C VAL A 306 -7.25 2.01 16.05
N PRO A 307 -7.27 3.33 15.85
CA PRO A 307 -6.41 3.99 14.87
C PRO A 307 -4.93 3.74 15.19
N ILE A 308 -4.20 3.20 14.21
CA ILE A 308 -2.80 2.77 14.37
C ILE A 308 -1.82 3.61 13.56
N ILE A 309 -2.33 4.48 12.70
CA ILE A 309 -1.58 5.40 11.85
C ILE A 309 -2.27 6.77 11.86
N GLY A 310 -1.57 7.81 11.38
CA GLY A 310 -2.08 9.18 11.32
C GLY A 310 -2.15 9.91 12.65
N GLY A 311 -2.71 11.10 12.63
CA GLY A 311 -2.88 11.92 13.82
C GLY A 311 -3.88 11.32 14.81
N LEU A 312 -4.86 10.54 14.32
CA LEU A 312 -5.78 9.83 15.20
C LEU A 312 -5.12 8.72 16.03
N SER A 313 -3.93 8.25 15.64
CA SER A 313 -3.16 7.27 16.41
C SER A 313 -2.45 7.84 17.63
N ASP A 314 -2.45 9.18 17.79
CA ASP A 314 -1.94 9.80 19.02
C ASP A 314 -2.66 9.23 20.25
N PRO A 315 -1.94 8.81 21.30
CA PRO A 315 -2.52 8.24 22.51
C PRO A 315 -3.61 9.10 23.17
N ALA A 316 -3.56 10.43 22.99
CA ALA A 316 -4.58 11.33 23.50
C ALA A 316 -5.89 11.27 22.70
N LEU A 317 -5.87 10.79 21.47
CA LEU A 317 -7.02 10.76 20.57
C LEU A 317 -7.51 9.34 20.28
N SER A 318 -6.62 8.36 20.24
CA SER A 318 -6.91 7.02 19.73
C SER A 318 -8.04 6.32 20.48
N ALA A 319 -8.12 6.46 21.80
CA ALA A 319 -9.15 5.84 22.62
C ALA A 319 -10.56 6.35 22.28
N ASP A 320 -10.71 7.64 22.03
CA ASP A 320 -11.99 8.27 21.68
C ASP A 320 -12.36 8.05 20.21
N ASN A 321 -11.41 7.67 19.38
CA ASN A 321 -11.59 7.37 17.96
C ASN A 321 -11.53 5.86 17.65
N THR A 322 -11.55 5.01 18.67
CA THR A 322 -11.74 3.57 18.54
C THR A 322 -13.16 3.27 18.06
N LEU A 323 -13.34 2.49 16.97
CA LEU A 323 -14.65 2.26 16.35
C LEU A 323 -15.67 1.69 17.33
N THR A 324 -15.28 0.70 18.15
CA THR A 324 -16.17 0.14 19.19
C THR A 324 -16.58 1.17 20.25
N THR A 325 -15.71 2.12 20.56
CA THR A 325 -16.03 3.25 21.46
C THR A 325 -17.02 4.20 20.81
N LEU A 326 -16.80 4.56 19.54
CA LEU A 326 -17.67 5.46 18.80
C LEU A 326 -19.07 4.86 18.61
N LEU A 327 -19.17 3.60 18.20
CA LEU A 327 -20.45 2.89 18.04
C LEU A 327 -21.29 2.85 19.32
N THR A 328 -20.66 2.79 20.49
CA THR A 328 -21.36 2.65 21.76
C THR A 328 -21.61 3.96 22.51
N ARG A 329 -20.73 4.95 22.32
CA ARG A 329 -20.77 6.20 23.10
C ARG A 329 -21.22 7.41 22.33
N ARG A 330 -21.04 7.42 20.99
CA ARG A 330 -21.42 8.56 20.17
C ARG A 330 -22.87 8.48 19.74
N ALA A 331 -23.60 9.58 19.88
CA ALA A 331 -24.93 9.69 19.28
C ALA A 331 -24.81 9.77 17.75
N HIS A 332 -25.43 8.84 17.05
CA HIS A 332 -25.50 8.77 15.58
C HIS A 332 -26.82 8.14 15.13
N SER A 333 -27.20 8.37 13.88
CA SER A 333 -28.33 7.65 13.28
C SER A 333 -27.94 6.18 13.02
N PRO A 334 -28.88 5.24 13.07
CA PRO A 334 -28.57 3.82 12.81
C PRO A 334 -27.82 3.61 11.50
N ILE A 335 -26.70 2.89 11.53
CA ILE A 335 -25.84 2.65 10.38
C ILE A 335 -25.65 1.16 10.09
N GLY A 336 -25.20 0.85 8.87
CA GLY A 336 -24.72 -0.46 8.49
C GLY A 336 -23.21 -0.47 8.33
N LEU A 337 -22.53 -1.40 8.98
CA LEU A 337 -21.11 -1.67 8.77
C LEU A 337 -20.91 -3.10 8.32
N TRP A 338 -20.27 -3.28 7.17
CA TRP A 338 -19.76 -4.56 6.72
C TRP A 338 -18.25 -4.58 6.91
N VAL A 339 -17.79 -5.44 7.80
CA VAL A 339 -16.38 -5.51 8.19
C VAL A 339 -15.80 -6.84 7.78
N MET A 340 -14.66 -6.86 7.13
CA MET A 340 -14.01 -8.10 6.74
C MET A 340 -12.48 -8.04 6.86
N SER A 341 -11.89 -9.19 7.19
CA SER A 341 -10.46 -9.47 7.05
C SER A 341 -10.23 -10.95 6.81
N ALA A 342 -8.96 -11.36 6.61
CA ALA A 342 -8.61 -12.78 6.59
C ALA A 342 -8.13 -13.25 7.98
N VAL A 343 -8.32 -14.54 8.28
CA VAL A 343 -7.83 -15.15 9.54
C VAL A 343 -6.31 -15.06 9.66
N ASP A 344 -5.61 -15.12 8.53
CA ASP A 344 -4.15 -15.03 8.43
C ASP A 344 -3.62 -13.59 8.20
N ASP A 345 -4.51 -12.59 8.23
CA ASP A 345 -4.12 -11.16 8.27
C ASP A 345 -3.69 -10.79 9.70
N SER A 346 -2.42 -11.01 10.01
CA SER A 346 -1.85 -10.74 11.34
C SER A 346 -1.86 -9.26 11.74
N THR A 347 -2.21 -8.37 10.82
CA THR A 347 -2.24 -6.92 11.07
C THR A 347 -3.55 -6.52 11.76
N VAL A 348 -4.69 -7.06 11.30
CA VAL A 348 -6.01 -6.53 11.69
C VAL A 348 -7.03 -7.61 12.11
N THR A 349 -6.72 -8.89 12.03
CA THR A 349 -7.70 -9.96 12.35
C THR A 349 -8.28 -9.83 13.76
N ASP A 350 -7.46 -9.49 14.74
CA ASP A 350 -7.94 -9.32 16.12
C ASP A 350 -8.83 -8.07 16.22
N ALA A 351 -8.45 -6.95 15.57
CA ALA A 351 -9.27 -5.75 15.48
C ALA A 351 -10.65 -6.02 14.83
N THR A 352 -10.67 -6.82 13.75
CA THR A 352 -11.91 -7.26 13.10
C THR A 352 -12.80 -8.09 14.06
N ARG A 353 -12.20 -8.97 14.87
CA ARG A 353 -12.93 -9.75 15.87
C ARG A 353 -13.54 -8.88 16.98
N GLU A 354 -12.88 -7.81 17.37
CA GLU A 354 -13.39 -6.87 18.38
C GLU A 354 -14.68 -6.18 17.93
N LEU A 355 -14.93 -6.09 16.62
CA LEU A 355 -16.15 -5.51 16.06
C LEU A 355 -17.33 -6.50 16.04
N ILE A 356 -17.12 -7.78 16.34
CA ILE A 356 -18.21 -8.76 16.43
C ILE A 356 -19.15 -8.39 17.57
N GLY A 357 -20.40 -8.13 17.23
CA GLY A 357 -21.42 -7.72 18.21
C GLY A 357 -21.29 -6.28 18.68
N ALA A 358 -20.37 -5.49 18.11
CA ALA A 358 -20.34 -4.05 18.35
C ALA A 358 -21.54 -3.39 17.64
N GLY A 359 -21.97 -2.26 18.16
CA GLY A 359 -23.04 -1.46 17.58
C GLY A 359 -24.00 -0.95 18.65
N GLY A 360 -24.56 0.23 18.40
CA GLY A 360 -25.62 0.83 19.21
C GLY A 360 -27.00 0.33 18.78
N PRO A 361 -28.07 0.80 19.46
CA PRO A 361 -29.42 0.46 19.08
C PRO A 361 -29.75 0.86 17.63
N GLY A 362 -30.13 -0.12 16.81
CA GLY A 362 -30.48 0.07 15.41
C GLY A 362 -29.32 -0.06 14.44
N ASP A 363 -28.08 -0.10 14.90
CA ASP A 363 -26.92 -0.39 14.07
C ASP A 363 -26.93 -1.85 13.61
N ARG A 364 -26.31 -2.08 12.45
CA ARG A 364 -26.00 -3.43 12.00
C ARG A 364 -24.51 -3.52 11.66
N VAL A 365 -23.81 -4.35 12.40
CA VAL A 365 -22.40 -4.66 12.17
C VAL A 365 -22.27 -6.12 11.77
N ASP A 366 -22.02 -6.35 10.48
CA ASP A 366 -21.82 -7.70 9.93
C ASP A 366 -20.32 -7.94 9.72
N VAL A 367 -19.77 -8.94 10.39
CA VAL A 367 -18.33 -9.26 10.36
C VAL A 367 -18.09 -10.55 9.60
N THR A 368 -17.17 -10.53 8.65
CA THR A 368 -16.74 -11.66 7.84
C THR A 368 -15.24 -11.92 8.02
N LEU A 369 -14.86 -13.16 8.30
CA LEU A 369 -13.47 -13.59 8.33
C LEU A 369 -13.23 -14.58 7.20
N ALA A 370 -12.49 -14.18 6.18
CA ALA A 370 -12.03 -15.08 5.12
C ALA A 370 -11.00 -16.07 5.71
N PRO A 371 -11.03 -17.36 5.29
CA PRO A 371 -10.12 -18.37 5.86
C PRO A 371 -8.64 -18.02 5.65
N GLU A 372 -8.31 -17.43 4.51
CA GLU A 372 -6.96 -17.04 4.09
C GLU A 372 -7.04 -15.84 3.14
N GLY A 373 -5.89 -15.23 2.83
CA GLY A 373 -5.77 -14.11 1.88
C GLY A 373 -4.85 -12.99 2.37
N GLY A 374 -4.57 -12.95 3.67
CA GLY A 374 -3.70 -11.95 4.30
C GLY A 374 -4.21 -10.53 4.12
N HIS A 375 -3.30 -9.56 4.22
CA HIS A 375 -3.57 -8.13 3.98
C HIS A 375 -3.27 -7.79 2.52
N SER A 376 -4.18 -8.12 1.59
CA SER A 376 -3.85 -8.08 0.16
C SER A 376 -4.96 -7.56 -0.74
N GLY A 377 -4.56 -6.92 -1.85
CA GLY A 377 -5.47 -6.42 -2.89
C GLY A 377 -6.29 -7.53 -3.54
N THR A 378 -5.72 -8.75 -3.69
CA THR A 378 -6.44 -9.91 -4.23
C THR A 378 -7.64 -10.27 -3.35
N LEU A 379 -7.44 -10.39 -2.03
CA LEU A 379 -8.54 -10.66 -1.10
C LEU A 379 -9.62 -9.58 -1.19
N TRP A 380 -9.23 -8.32 -1.13
CA TRP A 380 -10.19 -7.22 -1.15
C TRP A 380 -10.99 -7.19 -2.45
N LYS A 381 -10.33 -7.37 -3.60
CA LYS A 381 -10.98 -7.48 -4.91
C LYS A 381 -12.03 -8.62 -4.93
N GLU A 382 -11.68 -9.79 -4.41
CA GLU A 382 -12.58 -10.95 -4.35
C GLU A 382 -13.80 -10.72 -3.42
N GLN A 383 -13.68 -9.81 -2.45
CA GLN A 383 -14.75 -9.52 -1.50
C GLN A 383 -15.68 -8.38 -1.93
N ILE A 384 -15.35 -7.61 -2.96
CA ILE A 384 -16.24 -6.55 -3.47
C ILE A 384 -17.64 -7.05 -3.83
N PRO A 385 -17.84 -8.18 -4.53
CA PRO A 385 -19.18 -8.67 -4.82
C PRO A 385 -20.00 -8.97 -3.56
N ALA A 386 -19.36 -9.48 -2.50
CA ALA A 386 -20.02 -9.75 -1.23
C ALA A 386 -20.45 -8.46 -0.53
N PHE A 387 -19.60 -7.44 -0.52
CA PHE A 387 -19.93 -6.11 -0.02
C PHE A 387 -21.09 -5.48 -0.80
N LEU A 388 -21.03 -5.47 -2.14
CA LEU A 388 -22.09 -4.89 -2.97
C LEU A 388 -23.43 -5.62 -2.77
N ALA A 389 -23.42 -6.96 -2.70
CA ALA A 389 -24.60 -7.75 -2.42
C ALA A 389 -25.15 -7.49 -1.00
N TRP A 390 -24.29 -7.28 -0.01
CA TRP A 390 -24.70 -6.88 1.34
C TRP A 390 -25.32 -5.48 1.33
N TRP A 391 -24.64 -4.49 0.68
CA TRP A 391 -25.13 -3.13 0.61
C TRP A 391 -26.49 -3.05 -0.08
N GLY A 392 -26.66 -3.71 -1.24
CA GLY A 392 -27.92 -3.71 -1.99
C GLY A 392 -29.15 -4.19 -1.19
N ARG A 393 -28.94 -4.96 -0.12
CA ARG A 393 -30.02 -5.41 0.78
C ARG A 393 -30.29 -4.47 1.94
N ARG A 394 -29.52 -3.40 2.09
CA ARG A 394 -29.72 -2.47 3.22
C ARG A 394 -30.95 -1.60 3.02
N PRO A 395 -31.70 -1.26 4.10
CA PRO A 395 -32.81 -0.34 4.04
C PRO A 395 -32.41 1.00 3.39
N GLY A 396 -33.27 1.54 2.55
CA GLY A 396 -33.07 2.82 1.88
C GLY A 396 -32.07 2.81 0.72
N VAL A 397 -31.33 1.72 0.48
CA VAL A 397 -30.38 1.65 -0.68
C VAL A 397 -31.17 1.56 -2.00
N VAL A 398 -32.22 0.77 -2.07
CA VAL A 398 -33.18 0.79 -3.16
C VAL A 398 -34.24 1.85 -2.83
N PRO A 399 -34.49 2.83 -3.72
CA PRO A 399 -35.49 3.87 -3.47
C PRO A 399 -36.87 3.29 -3.11
N GLY A 400 -37.49 3.80 -2.05
CA GLY A 400 -38.82 3.37 -1.60
C GLY A 400 -38.87 2.04 -0.83
N THR A 401 -37.73 1.46 -0.44
CA THR A 401 -37.67 0.24 0.36
C THR A 401 -37.24 0.55 1.81
N ASP A 402 -38.08 1.27 2.53
CA ASP A 402 -37.85 1.55 3.96
C ASP A 402 -38.32 0.39 4.88
N ALA A 403 -38.69 -0.76 4.31
CA ALA A 403 -39.10 -1.93 5.09
C ALA A 403 -37.93 -2.47 5.92
N PRO A 404 -38.15 -2.76 7.22
CA PRO A 404 -37.11 -3.40 8.04
C PRO A 404 -36.71 -4.73 7.38
N GLU A 405 -35.43 -4.90 7.13
CA GLU A 405 -34.86 -6.14 6.61
C GLU A 405 -35.25 -7.29 7.55
N THR A 406 -35.99 -8.27 7.03
CA THR A 406 -36.11 -9.55 7.71
C THR A 406 -34.70 -10.14 7.78
N ALA A 407 -34.14 -10.19 8.99
CA ALA A 407 -32.78 -10.65 9.23
C ALA A 407 -32.55 -11.95 8.46
N PRO A 408 -31.55 -12.02 7.55
CA PRO A 408 -31.08 -13.33 7.10
C PRO A 408 -30.66 -14.11 8.33
N PRO A 409 -30.76 -15.44 8.32
CA PRO A 409 -30.27 -16.25 9.42
C PRO A 409 -28.84 -15.77 9.72
N ALA A 410 -28.57 -15.42 10.98
CA ALA A 410 -27.26 -15.01 11.42
C ALA A 410 -26.23 -15.94 10.76
N PRO A 411 -25.17 -15.42 10.11
CA PRO A 411 -24.11 -16.28 9.63
C PRO A 411 -23.77 -17.16 10.83
N THR A 412 -23.90 -18.47 10.65
CA THR A 412 -23.59 -19.43 11.71
C THR A 412 -22.20 -19.03 12.15
N ALA A 413 -22.09 -18.47 13.35
CA ALA A 413 -20.81 -18.06 13.90
C ALA A 413 -19.92 -19.26 13.65
N ALA A 414 -18.91 -19.09 12.77
CA ALA A 414 -18.00 -20.21 12.49
C ALA A 414 -17.56 -20.66 13.86
N ALA A 415 -18.04 -21.84 14.26
CA ALA A 415 -17.97 -22.33 15.63
C ALA A 415 -16.55 -22.06 16.07
N ALA A 416 -16.38 -21.35 17.18
CA ALA A 416 -15.07 -20.96 17.69
C ALA A 416 -14.16 -22.17 17.54
N GLN A 417 -13.27 -22.13 16.56
CA GLN A 417 -12.40 -23.26 16.27
C GLN A 417 -11.66 -23.53 17.58
N PRO A 418 -11.68 -24.76 18.09
CA PRO A 418 -10.96 -25.09 19.31
C PRO A 418 -9.54 -24.61 19.10
N ALA A 419 -8.99 -23.85 20.07
CA ALA A 419 -7.68 -23.23 20.04
C ALA A 419 -6.72 -24.21 19.34
N GLU A 420 -6.27 -23.85 18.13
CA GLU A 420 -5.46 -24.74 17.31
C GLU A 420 -4.26 -25.19 18.13
N SER A 421 -4.19 -26.48 18.38
CA SER A 421 -3.04 -27.09 19.04
C SER A 421 -1.81 -26.71 18.20
N ARG A 422 -0.85 -25.97 18.82
CA ARG A 422 0.37 -25.53 18.14
C ARG A 422 0.96 -26.68 17.32
N PRO A 423 1.13 -26.51 16.00
CA PRO A 423 1.63 -27.58 15.15
C PRO A 423 2.96 -28.13 15.69
N PRO A 424 3.23 -29.42 15.50
CA PRO A 424 4.44 -30.06 16.02
C PRO A 424 5.72 -29.37 15.51
N LEU A 425 6.79 -29.42 16.30
CA LEU A 425 8.06 -28.74 16.04
C LEU A 425 8.62 -28.95 14.62
N PRO A 426 8.60 -30.17 14.02
CA PRO A 426 9.07 -30.35 12.65
C PRO A 426 8.25 -29.57 11.60
N THR A 427 6.94 -29.48 11.76
CA THR A 427 6.07 -28.68 10.85
C THR A 427 6.36 -27.19 10.98
N ARG A 428 6.59 -26.69 12.19
CA ARG A 428 6.98 -25.28 12.45
C ARG A 428 8.36 -24.94 11.87
N LEU A 429 9.32 -25.87 11.98
CA LEU A 429 10.64 -25.72 11.36
C LEU A 429 10.51 -25.71 9.84
N ALA A 430 9.78 -26.65 9.24
CA ALA A 430 9.55 -26.68 7.80
C ALA A 430 8.94 -25.36 7.32
N ALA A 431 7.85 -24.88 7.94
CA ALA A 431 7.22 -23.60 7.63
C ALA A 431 8.17 -22.40 7.76
N SER A 432 9.13 -22.44 8.70
CA SER A 432 10.13 -21.39 8.85
C SER A 432 11.08 -21.29 7.65
N PHE A 433 11.32 -22.38 6.93
CA PHE A 433 12.24 -22.42 5.79
C PHE A 433 11.55 -22.43 4.42
N THR A 434 10.24 -22.68 4.36
CA THR A 434 9.48 -22.72 3.11
C THR A 434 8.48 -21.58 2.96
N GLY A 435 7.97 -21.03 4.08
CA GLY A 435 6.99 -19.96 4.06
C GLY A 435 7.59 -18.60 3.73
N ILE A 436 6.88 -17.79 2.93
CA ILE A 436 7.32 -16.43 2.56
C ILE A 436 7.56 -15.50 3.77
N ARG A 437 6.88 -15.76 4.90
CA ARG A 437 7.05 -15.04 6.17
C ARG A 437 7.99 -15.76 7.15
N GLY A 438 8.63 -16.85 6.71
CA GLY A 438 9.47 -17.69 7.56
C GLY A 438 10.78 -17.02 7.96
N LYS A 439 11.10 -17.01 9.27
CA LYS A 439 12.39 -16.46 9.76
C LYS A 439 13.58 -17.20 9.16
N GLY A 440 13.47 -18.52 8.99
CA GLY A 440 14.52 -19.36 8.42
C GLY A 440 14.85 -19.00 6.97
N VAL A 441 13.85 -18.81 6.10
CA VAL A 441 14.08 -18.43 4.71
C VAL A 441 14.74 -17.05 4.61
N MET A 442 14.29 -16.07 5.39
CA MET A 442 14.89 -14.73 5.40
C MET A 442 16.35 -14.76 5.87
N THR A 443 16.64 -15.50 6.95
CA THR A 443 18.01 -15.64 7.45
C THR A 443 18.92 -16.31 6.42
N LEU A 444 18.44 -17.38 5.78
CA LEU A 444 19.20 -18.09 4.74
C LEU A 444 19.49 -17.18 3.53
N MET A 445 18.47 -16.48 3.04
CA MET A 445 18.61 -15.56 1.91
C MET A 445 19.52 -14.36 2.25
N GLY A 446 19.39 -13.80 3.44
CA GLY A 446 20.27 -12.73 3.91
C GLY A 446 21.72 -13.16 4.04
N LEU A 447 22.00 -14.34 4.61
CA LEU A 447 23.35 -14.89 4.67
C LEU A 447 23.92 -15.17 3.28
N ALA A 448 23.12 -15.75 2.38
CA ALA A 448 23.54 -15.98 0.99
C ALA A 448 23.82 -14.68 0.25
N SER A 449 23.02 -13.64 0.46
CA SER A 449 23.25 -12.29 -0.08
C SER A 449 24.60 -11.74 0.38
N ILE A 450 24.88 -11.76 1.68
CA ILE A 450 26.15 -11.28 2.24
C ILE A 450 27.34 -12.07 1.67
N LEU A 451 27.20 -13.40 1.56
CA LEU A 451 28.25 -14.23 0.99
C LEU A 451 28.52 -13.90 -0.48
N LEU A 452 27.47 -13.67 -1.29
CA LEU A 452 27.62 -13.29 -2.70
C LEU A 452 28.21 -11.89 -2.84
N THR A 453 27.80 -10.94 -2.04
CA THR A 453 28.36 -9.58 -2.00
C THR A 453 29.87 -9.60 -1.75
N ILE A 454 30.32 -10.43 -0.78
CA ILE A 454 31.74 -10.61 -0.48
C ILE A 454 32.45 -11.40 -1.59
N ALA A 455 31.81 -12.42 -2.14
CA ALA A 455 32.39 -13.27 -3.20
C ALA A 455 32.57 -12.53 -4.52
N CYS A 456 31.70 -11.58 -4.81
CA CYS A 456 31.67 -10.81 -6.07
C CYS A 456 33.06 -10.22 -6.45
N PRO A 457 33.81 -9.52 -5.59
CA PRO A 457 35.16 -9.05 -5.91
C PRO A 457 36.26 -10.13 -5.76
N ILE A 458 36.04 -11.18 -4.97
CA ILE A 458 37.07 -12.20 -4.67
C ILE A 458 37.19 -13.25 -5.77
N VAL A 459 36.05 -13.79 -6.22
CA VAL A 459 36.02 -14.93 -7.16
C VAL A 459 36.70 -14.61 -8.47
N PRO A 460 36.43 -13.48 -9.16
CA PRO A 460 37.14 -13.11 -10.38
C PRO A 460 38.66 -13.00 -10.18
N CYS A 461 39.10 -12.53 -9.00
CA CYS A 461 40.52 -12.41 -8.70
C CYS A 461 41.20 -13.78 -8.51
N ARG A 462 40.51 -14.76 -7.93
CA ARG A 462 41.00 -16.16 -7.82
C ARG A 462 40.97 -16.86 -9.16
N LEU A 463 39.88 -16.70 -9.93
CA LEU A 463 39.70 -17.28 -11.26
C LEU A 463 40.80 -16.88 -12.23
N ARG A 464 41.32 -15.64 -12.11
CA ARG A 464 42.49 -15.19 -12.87
C ARG A 464 43.69 -16.13 -12.74
N GLY A 465 43.99 -16.59 -11.52
CA GLY A 465 45.11 -17.49 -11.27
C GLY A 465 44.98 -18.80 -12.06
N VAL A 466 43.78 -19.36 -12.08
CA VAL A 466 43.46 -20.58 -12.85
C VAL A 466 43.58 -20.34 -14.37
N LEU A 467 43.01 -19.22 -14.85
CA LEU A 467 43.08 -18.84 -16.26
C LEU A 467 44.49 -18.50 -16.74
N ALA A 468 45.40 -18.12 -15.85
CA ALA A 468 46.79 -17.86 -16.19
C ALA A 468 47.54 -19.13 -16.61
N GLY A 469 47.20 -20.28 -16.00
CA GLY A 469 47.78 -21.59 -16.33
C GLY A 469 47.18 -22.26 -17.57
N ALA A 470 45.95 -21.87 -17.99
CA ALA A 470 45.20 -22.56 -19.04
C ALA A 470 45.45 -22.07 -20.46
N GLY A 471 46.40 -21.18 -20.72
CA GLY A 471 46.71 -20.63 -22.05
C GLY A 471 45.55 -19.84 -22.66
N GLY A 472 45.74 -18.64 -23.15
CA GLY A 472 44.66 -17.84 -23.78
C GLY A 472 45.05 -16.39 -23.92
N THR A 473 44.41 -15.68 -24.87
CA THR A 473 44.67 -14.24 -25.09
C THR A 473 44.20 -13.41 -23.89
N GLY A 474 44.91 -12.33 -23.63
CA GLY A 474 44.54 -11.40 -22.55
C GLY A 474 43.08 -10.91 -22.63
N ARG A 475 42.56 -10.74 -23.87
CA ARG A 475 41.17 -10.34 -24.14
C ARG A 475 40.17 -11.41 -23.69
N ARG A 476 40.41 -12.71 -24.00
CA ARG A 476 39.55 -13.81 -23.57
C ARG A 476 39.49 -13.91 -22.02
N ARG A 477 40.64 -13.77 -21.35
CA ARG A 477 40.69 -13.75 -19.88
C ARG A 477 39.89 -12.60 -19.28
N ALA A 478 40.03 -11.39 -19.85
CA ALA A 478 39.28 -10.23 -19.39
C ALA A 478 37.76 -10.43 -19.53
N LEU A 479 37.30 -11.01 -20.66
CA LEU A 479 35.88 -11.29 -20.89
C LEU A 479 35.32 -12.32 -19.89
N VAL A 480 36.07 -13.40 -19.62
CA VAL A 480 35.61 -14.41 -18.63
C VAL A 480 35.53 -13.84 -17.24
N LEU A 481 36.48 -13.00 -16.84
CA LEU A 481 36.45 -12.31 -15.54
C LEU A 481 35.32 -11.30 -15.43
N ALA A 482 35.03 -10.57 -16.52
CA ALA A 482 33.90 -9.66 -16.58
C ALA A 482 32.57 -10.38 -16.47
N ALA A 483 32.40 -11.49 -17.22
CA ALA A 483 31.19 -12.30 -17.15
C ALA A 483 30.98 -12.90 -15.75
N ALA A 484 32.02 -13.46 -15.14
CA ALA A 484 31.93 -13.99 -13.78
C ALA A 484 31.58 -12.89 -12.74
N GLY A 485 32.22 -11.72 -12.86
CA GLY A 485 31.91 -10.56 -12.00
C GLY A 485 30.49 -10.06 -12.18
N ALA A 486 30.01 -9.97 -13.42
CA ALA A 486 28.64 -9.53 -13.72
C ALA A 486 27.58 -10.50 -13.18
N VAL A 487 27.78 -11.81 -13.39
CA VAL A 487 26.86 -12.84 -12.88
C VAL A 487 26.76 -12.79 -11.36
N LEU A 488 27.91 -12.72 -10.66
CA LEU A 488 27.93 -12.65 -9.19
C LEU A 488 27.31 -11.36 -8.68
N LEU A 489 27.55 -10.23 -9.34
CA LEU A 489 26.96 -8.94 -8.98
C LEU A 489 25.44 -8.95 -9.12
N LEU A 490 24.94 -9.43 -10.26
CA LEU A 490 23.50 -9.52 -10.50
C LEU A 490 22.82 -10.50 -9.53
N ALA A 491 23.46 -11.64 -9.24
CA ALA A 491 22.96 -12.59 -8.25
C ALA A 491 22.93 -11.99 -6.84
N ALA A 492 23.95 -11.23 -6.45
CA ALA A 492 23.97 -10.51 -5.18
C ALA A 492 22.84 -9.48 -5.11
N CYS A 493 22.69 -8.63 -6.13
CA CYS A 493 21.61 -7.64 -6.22
C CYS A 493 20.23 -8.30 -6.12
N ALA A 494 19.98 -9.37 -6.89
CA ALA A 494 18.70 -10.06 -6.88
C ALA A 494 18.39 -10.65 -5.50
N LEU A 495 19.37 -11.25 -4.84
CA LEU A 495 19.19 -11.88 -3.54
C LEU A 495 19.01 -10.85 -2.42
N THR A 496 19.72 -9.71 -2.49
CA THR A 496 19.52 -8.58 -1.58
C THR A 496 18.11 -8.01 -1.73
N THR A 497 17.67 -7.74 -2.96
CA THR A 497 16.32 -7.23 -3.24
C THR A 497 15.24 -8.19 -2.73
N LEU A 498 15.37 -9.49 -2.98
CA LEU A 498 14.44 -10.50 -2.48
C LEU A 498 14.42 -10.54 -0.95
N THR A 499 15.60 -10.50 -0.31
CA THR A 499 15.70 -10.49 1.16
C THR A 499 14.98 -9.28 1.77
N ILE A 500 15.18 -8.08 1.19
CA ILE A 500 14.50 -6.86 1.63
C ILE A 500 12.99 -7.01 1.43
N GLY A 501 12.54 -7.51 0.28
CA GLY A 501 11.12 -7.77 0.01
C GLY A 501 10.49 -8.73 1.04
N LEU A 502 11.18 -9.80 1.41
CA LEU A 502 10.71 -10.75 2.43
C LEU A 502 10.61 -10.10 3.83
N VAL A 503 11.58 -9.26 4.18
CA VAL A 503 11.56 -8.52 5.46
C VAL A 503 10.37 -7.55 5.48
N VAL A 504 10.17 -6.77 4.42
CA VAL A 504 9.04 -5.84 4.28
C VAL A 504 7.71 -6.59 4.35
N ASN A 505 7.57 -7.70 3.59
CA ASN A 505 6.37 -8.54 3.64
C ASN A 505 6.10 -9.10 5.05
N ARG A 506 7.14 -9.47 5.78
CA ARG A 506 6.97 -9.98 7.14
C ARG A 506 6.54 -8.89 8.12
N ILE A 507 7.10 -7.69 8.00
CA ILE A 507 6.76 -6.55 8.87
C ILE A 507 5.33 -6.07 8.57
N GLY A 508 5.00 -5.90 7.30
CA GLY A 508 3.70 -5.39 6.85
C GLY A 508 2.58 -6.43 6.81
N GLY A 509 2.90 -7.73 6.95
CA GLY A 509 1.88 -8.79 6.91
C GLY A 509 1.15 -8.95 5.58
N PHE A 510 1.69 -8.40 4.45
CA PHE A 510 0.96 -8.27 3.19
C PHE A 510 0.57 -9.61 2.56
N TYR A 511 1.55 -10.48 2.27
CA TYR A 511 1.31 -11.71 1.51
C TYR A 511 1.56 -12.95 2.37
N PRO A 512 0.55 -13.83 2.56
CA PRO A 512 0.71 -15.03 3.39
C PRO A 512 1.49 -16.14 2.69
N THR A 513 1.37 -16.25 1.37
CA THR A 513 1.99 -17.30 0.56
C THR A 513 2.77 -16.75 -0.63
N TRP A 514 3.63 -17.58 -1.22
CA TRP A 514 4.37 -17.22 -2.43
C TRP A 514 3.46 -17.01 -3.65
N SER A 515 2.36 -17.77 -3.76
CA SER A 515 1.40 -17.62 -4.86
C SER A 515 0.72 -16.26 -4.81
N VAL A 516 0.18 -15.88 -3.65
CA VAL A 516 -0.47 -14.57 -3.46
C VAL A 516 0.51 -13.42 -3.72
N ALA A 517 1.75 -13.52 -3.25
CA ALA A 517 2.77 -12.52 -3.55
C ALA A 517 3.04 -12.42 -5.05
N TRP A 518 3.15 -13.56 -5.75
CA TRP A 518 3.42 -13.59 -7.19
C TRP A 518 2.26 -13.03 -8.01
N GLU A 519 1.03 -13.34 -7.67
CA GLU A 519 -0.17 -12.81 -8.33
C GLU A 519 -0.24 -11.28 -8.26
N ASN A 520 0.19 -10.68 -7.15
CA ASN A 520 0.13 -9.24 -6.94
C ASN A 520 1.36 -8.49 -7.52
N ILE A 521 2.57 -9.01 -7.30
CA ILE A 521 3.81 -8.32 -7.70
C ILE A 521 4.45 -8.89 -8.97
N GLY A 522 4.18 -10.15 -9.32
CA GLY A 522 4.75 -10.79 -10.51
C GLY A 522 4.56 -10.00 -11.80
N PRO A 523 3.37 -9.43 -12.08
CA PRO A 523 3.14 -8.59 -13.26
C PRO A 523 4.00 -7.32 -13.30
N ALA A 524 4.52 -6.87 -12.15
CA ALA A 524 5.38 -5.70 -12.04
C ALA A 524 6.86 -6.02 -12.28
N LEU A 525 7.28 -7.26 -12.15
CA LEU A 525 8.66 -7.71 -12.32
C LEU A 525 8.95 -8.15 -13.74
#